data_3a5edcc56dbeacdbf5a3072f65503c34
#
_entry.id   3a5edcc56dbeacdbf5a3072f65503c34
#
_cell.length_a   1.000
_cell.length_b   1.000
_cell.length_c   1.000
_cell.angle_alpha   90.00
_cell.angle_beta   90.00
_cell.angle_gamma   90.00
#
_symmetry.space_group_name_H-M   'P 1'
#
loop_
_entity.id
_entity.type
_entity.pdbx_description
1 polymer ?
#
loop_
_entity_poly.entity_id
_entity_poly.type
_entity_poly.pdbx_seq_one_letter_code
_entity_poly.pdbx_strand_id
1 'polypeptide(L)'
;MLYEIHMLKNYPSTNLNRDDTGAPKTCVFGGVTRGRISSQCLKRSWRTFPQFKELVGASNLGIRTRELPELVAQVLKNRNYEEKQYQPFLSPITGIANKEGAENKDGTRTAQVIFYAPEDVEAIADVVESYIQSGVKKVKAKEMQESVKDAAIRPITLDIALFGRMVTSDAFRNVEAAMQVAHAVSTNRIVLESDYFTAMDDMLTGESMESTGSAMIGDTDYNSACYYIYASIDSDTLKDNLRFGENPELLVQKAIPALLQTMAWSNPTGKQNSFAGHVLPSA
;
A
#
# COMPACT_ATOMS: atom_id res chain seq x y z
N MET A 1 -2.54 -16.60 -19.69
CA MET A 1 -1.33 -16.14 -20.43
C MET A 1 -0.40 -15.45 -19.45
N LEU A 2 0.92 -15.78 -19.50
CA LEU A 2 1.94 -15.16 -18.65
C LEU A 2 2.60 -13.98 -19.40
N TYR A 3 2.66 -12.82 -18.76
CA TYR A 3 3.41 -11.64 -19.21
C TYR A 3 4.62 -11.48 -18.31
N GLU A 4 5.81 -11.47 -18.87
CA GLU A 4 7.05 -11.16 -18.17
C GLU A 4 7.51 -9.76 -18.54
N ILE A 5 7.83 -8.96 -17.54
CA ILE A 5 8.18 -7.55 -17.67
C ILE A 5 9.59 -7.38 -17.12
N HIS A 6 10.49 -6.94 -17.98
CA HIS A 6 11.88 -6.64 -17.67
C HIS A 6 12.13 -5.16 -17.93
N MET A 7 12.71 -4.46 -16.97
CA MET A 7 12.91 -3.02 -17.05
C MET A 7 14.24 -2.62 -16.44
N LEU A 8 14.94 -1.71 -17.09
CA LEU A 8 16.14 -1.05 -16.57
C LEU A 8 15.84 0.43 -16.32
N LYS A 9 16.10 0.88 -15.09
CA LYS A 9 15.99 2.30 -14.71
C LYS A 9 17.30 2.79 -14.12
N ASN A 10 17.85 3.84 -14.74
CA ASN A 10 19.04 4.53 -14.22
C ASN A 10 18.62 5.62 -13.25
N TYR A 11 18.90 5.41 -11.98
CA TYR A 11 18.65 6.42 -10.97
C TYR A 11 19.94 7.21 -10.68
N PRO A 12 19.87 8.56 -10.71
CA PRO A 12 20.95 9.40 -10.19
C PRO A 12 21.10 9.22 -8.68
N SER A 13 21.88 10.08 -8.03
CA SER A 13 21.96 10.09 -6.57
C SER A 13 20.59 10.10 -5.93
N THR A 14 20.25 9.04 -5.19
CA THR A 14 18.91 8.85 -4.61
C THR A 14 18.95 7.98 -3.36
N ASN A 15 17.95 8.13 -2.52
CA ASN A 15 17.67 7.22 -1.41
C ASN A 15 16.20 6.73 -1.47
N LEU A 16 15.90 5.93 -2.50
CA LEU A 16 14.55 5.54 -2.90
C LEU A 16 13.84 4.65 -1.89
N ASN A 17 14.57 3.74 -1.23
CA ASN A 17 14.02 2.76 -0.30
C ASN A 17 15.00 2.48 0.82
N ARG A 18 14.66 2.94 2.01
CA ARG A 18 15.52 2.95 3.19
C ARG A 18 15.34 1.71 4.06
N ASP A 19 16.39 1.37 4.79
CA ASP A 19 16.34 0.47 5.92
C ASP A 19 15.89 1.20 7.21
N ASP A 20 16.03 0.57 8.36
CA ASP A 20 15.67 1.10 9.68
C ASP A 20 16.65 2.17 10.20
N THR A 21 17.87 2.24 9.66
CA THR A 21 18.84 3.29 9.98
C THR A 21 18.68 4.54 9.11
N GLY A 22 17.88 4.45 8.04
CA GLY A 22 17.69 5.52 7.08
C GLY A 22 18.59 5.46 5.86
N ALA A 23 19.50 4.49 5.79
CA ALA A 23 20.36 4.25 4.65
C ALA A 23 19.64 3.56 3.49
N PRO A 24 20.11 3.70 2.24
CA PRO A 24 19.56 2.95 1.11
C PRO A 24 19.68 1.45 1.33
N LYS A 25 18.59 0.71 1.10
CA LYS A 25 18.60 -0.75 1.21
C LYS A 25 19.59 -1.38 0.25
N THR A 26 20.33 -2.37 0.76
CA THR A 26 21.29 -3.15 0.02
C THR A 26 21.01 -4.64 0.07
N CYS A 27 21.68 -5.40 -0.75
CA CYS A 27 21.79 -6.86 -0.67
C CYS A 27 23.13 -7.30 -1.25
N VAL A 28 23.55 -8.51 -0.92
CA VAL A 28 24.69 -9.15 -1.60
C VAL A 28 24.14 -9.98 -2.75
N PHE A 29 24.60 -9.69 -3.97
CA PHE A 29 24.24 -10.45 -5.16
C PHE A 29 25.44 -10.57 -6.09
N GLY A 30 25.78 -11.82 -6.50
CA GLY A 30 27.00 -12.08 -7.30
C GLY A 30 28.30 -11.75 -6.56
N GLY A 31 28.32 -11.95 -5.22
CA GLY A 31 29.51 -11.72 -4.39
C GLY A 31 29.83 -10.26 -4.07
N VAL A 32 29.00 -9.30 -4.49
CA VAL A 32 29.21 -7.86 -4.25
C VAL A 32 27.97 -7.20 -3.70
N THR A 33 28.15 -6.06 -3.00
CA THR A 33 27.05 -5.25 -2.48
C THR A 33 26.36 -4.54 -3.63
N ARG A 34 25.04 -4.67 -3.67
CA ARG A 34 24.15 -4.07 -4.65
C ARG A 34 23.09 -3.22 -3.97
N GLY A 35 22.64 -2.16 -4.63
CA GLY A 35 21.44 -1.45 -4.22
C GLY A 35 20.20 -2.31 -4.41
N ARG A 36 19.21 -2.15 -3.51
CA ARG A 36 17.97 -2.92 -3.53
C ARG A 36 16.74 -2.04 -3.30
N ILE A 37 15.75 -2.19 -4.16
CA ILE A 37 14.41 -1.64 -3.93
C ILE A 37 13.48 -2.82 -3.66
N SER A 38 12.81 -2.82 -2.51
CA SER A 38 11.94 -3.94 -2.14
C SER A 38 10.70 -4.01 -3.03
N SER A 39 10.21 -5.22 -3.28
CA SER A 39 8.97 -5.45 -4.03
C SER A 39 7.78 -4.71 -3.43
N GLN A 40 7.71 -4.61 -2.10
CA GLN A 40 6.67 -3.85 -1.41
C GLN A 40 6.72 -2.35 -1.73
N CYS A 41 7.93 -1.79 -1.83
CA CYS A 41 8.13 -0.40 -2.23
C CYS A 41 7.65 -0.17 -3.66
N LEU A 42 8.04 -1.04 -4.60
CA LEU A 42 7.60 -0.98 -5.99
C LEU A 42 6.07 -1.12 -6.11
N LYS A 43 5.50 -2.17 -5.53
CA LYS A 43 4.04 -2.40 -5.55
C LYS A 43 3.27 -1.20 -4.99
N ARG A 44 3.76 -0.59 -3.88
CA ARG A 44 3.14 0.60 -3.31
C ARG A 44 3.23 1.79 -4.27
N SER A 45 4.40 2.04 -4.87
CA SER A 45 4.59 3.13 -5.82
C SER A 45 3.65 3.00 -7.01
N TRP A 46 3.49 1.81 -7.57
CA TRP A 46 2.58 1.56 -8.70
C TRP A 46 1.12 1.75 -8.30
N ARG A 47 0.70 1.12 -7.21
CA ARG A 47 -0.69 1.18 -6.75
C ARG A 47 -1.16 2.58 -6.40
N THR A 48 -0.29 3.42 -5.82
CA THR A 48 -0.62 4.78 -5.38
C THR A 48 -0.33 5.85 -6.43
N PHE A 49 0.15 5.46 -7.62
CA PHE A 49 0.45 6.40 -8.69
C PHE A 49 -0.84 7.00 -9.25
N PRO A 50 -0.98 8.34 -9.31
CA PRO A 50 -2.23 8.99 -9.71
C PRO A 50 -2.77 8.51 -11.06
N GLN A 51 -1.90 8.42 -12.07
CA GLN A 51 -2.30 7.97 -13.42
C GLN A 51 -2.79 6.52 -13.44
N PHE A 52 -2.28 5.62 -12.58
CA PHE A 52 -2.83 4.27 -12.47
C PHE A 52 -4.30 4.32 -12.07
N LYS A 53 -4.61 5.14 -11.06
CA LYS A 53 -5.98 5.35 -10.61
C LYS A 53 -6.89 5.94 -11.69
N GLU A 54 -6.37 6.87 -12.49
CA GLU A 54 -7.11 7.45 -13.62
C GLU A 54 -7.36 6.43 -14.72
N LEU A 55 -6.35 5.64 -15.10
CA LEU A 55 -6.42 4.66 -16.18
C LEU A 55 -7.37 3.49 -15.89
N VAL A 56 -7.35 2.99 -14.65
CA VAL A 56 -8.17 1.82 -14.28
C VAL A 56 -9.51 2.21 -13.65
N GLY A 57 -9.68 3.46 -13.23
CA GLY A 57 -10.84 3.94 -12.47
C GLY A 57 -10.66 3.76 -10.96
N ALA A 58 -11.01 4.80 -10.21
CA ALA A 58 -10.82 4.84 -8.76
C ALA A 58 -11.61 3.75 -8.00
N SER A 59 -12.81 3.42 -8.49
CA SER A 59 -13.68 2.37 -7.94
C SER A 59 -13.11 0.96 -8.04
N ASN A 60 -12.17 0.75 -8.96
CA ASN A 60 -11.50 -0.54 -9.15
C ASN A 60 -10.29 -0.74 -8.22
N LEU A 61 -10.02 0.19 -7.32
CA LEU A 61 -8.89 0.13 -6.37
C LEU A 61 -9.38 0.11 -4.93
N GLY A 62 -8.78 -0.77 -4.13
CA GLY A 62 -9.05 -0.91 -2.71
C GLY A 62 -8.27 0.07 -1.85
N ILE A 63 -8.58 0.06 -0.56
CA ILE A 63 -7.92 0.87 0.45
C ILE A 63 -7.12 -0.05 1.37
N ARG A 64 -5.84 0.24 1.53
CA ARG A 64 -4.99 -0.45 2.49
C ARG A 64 -4.83 0.39 3.75
N THR A 65 -5.57 0.02 4.82
CA THR A 65 -5.67 0.84 6.02
C THR A 65 -5.88 0.01 7.29
N ARG A 66 -5.78 0.66 8.44
CA ARG A 66 -6.24 0.19 9.75
C ARG A 66 -7.56 0.87 10.17
N GLU A 67 -7.99 1.87 9.43
CA GLU A 67 -9.15 2.74 9.73
C GLU A 67 -10.48 2.11 9.27
N LEU A 68 -10.60 0.76 9.30
CA LEU A 68 -11.83 0.08 8.89
C LEU A 68 -13.08 0.58 9.64
N PRO A 69 -13.03 0.79 10.99
CA PRO A 69 -14.18 1.32 11.70
C PRO A 69 -14.65 2.69 11.17
N GLU A 70 -13.71 3.58 10.84
CA GLU A 70 -14.01 4.90 10.29
C GLU A 70 -14.63 4.80 8.88
N LEU A 71 -14.13 3.90 8.03
CA LEU A 71 -14.72 3.67 6.70
C LEU A 71 -16.18 3.21 6.82
N VAL A 72 -16.46 2.28 7.73
CA VAL A 72 -17.84 1.79 7.98
C VAL A 72 -18.71 2.91 8.56
N ALA A 73 -18.20 3.70 9.49
CA ALA A 73 -18.91 4.84 10.05
C ALA A 73 -19.30 5.86 8.98
N GLN A 74 -18.41 6.14 8.01
CA GLN A 74 -18.70 7.03 6.89
C GLN A 74 -19.83 6.50 6.00
N VAL A 75 -19.85 5.19 5.71
CA VAL A 75 -20.94 4.56 4.95
C VAL A 75 -22.25 4.70 5.70
N LEU A 76 -22.30 4.38 6.98
CA LEU A 76 -23.50 4.47 7.80
C LEU A 76 -24.02 5.92 7.92
N LYS A 77 -23.11 6.87 8.07
CA LYS A 77 -23.42 8.30 8.05
C LYS A 77 -24.04 8.74 6.71
N ASN A 78 -23.50 8.27 5.60
CA ASN A 78 -24.04 8.53 4.25
C ASN A 78 -25.43 7.92 4.06
N ARG A 79 -25.74 6.82 4.79
CA ARG A 79 -27.07 6.20 4.86
C ARG A 79 -28.01 6.86 5.88
N ASN A 80 -27.61 8.04 6.42
CA ASN A 80 -28.38 8.84 7.39
C ASN A 80 -28.58 8.19 8.78
N TYR A 81 -27.71 7.29 9.21
CA TYR A 81 -27.68 6.82 10.59
C TYR A 81 -26.98 7.84 11.49
N GLU A 82 -27.54 8.09 12.68
CA GLU A 82 -26.93 8.93 13.69
C GLU A 82 -25.77 8.19 14.38
N GLU A 83 -24.73 8.91 14.75
CA GLU A 83 -23.54 8.34 15.38
C GLU A 83 -23.83 7.47 16.60
N LYS A 84 -24.76 7.89 17.46
CA LYS A 84 -25.20 7.11 18.64
C LYS A 84 -25.76 5.72 18.32
N GLN A 85 -26.24 5.50 17.08
CA GLN A 85 -26.82 4.23 16.66
C GLN A 85 -25.73 3.21 16.29
N TYR A 86 -24.65 3.62 15.65
CA TYR A 86 -23.59 2.73 15.19
C TYR A 86 -22.33 2.74 16.07
N GLN A 87 -22.13 3.75 16.91
CA GLN A 87 -20.98 3.85 17.83
C GLN A 87 -20.70 2.57 18.63
N PRO A 88 -21.71 1.85 19.18
CA PRO A 88 -21.46 0.61 19.93
C PRO A 88 -20.85 -0.52 19.11
N PHE A 89 -20.93 -0.45 17.78
CA PHE A 89 -20.44 -1.47 16.84
C PHE A 89 -19.05 -1.19 16.30
N LEU A 90 -18.49 0.02 16.49
CA LEU A 90 -17.18 0.38 15.94
C LEU A 90 -16.03 -0.37 16.61
N SER A 91 -16.09 -0.56 17.95
CA SER A 91 -15.04 -1.34 18.66
C SER A 91 -14.99 -2.80 18.19
N PRO A 92 -16.09 -3.55 18.09
CA PRO A 92 -16.11 -4.89 17.50
C PRO A 92 -15.50 -4.99 16.09
N ILE A 93 -15.69 -3.96 15.25
CA ILE A 93 -15.10 -3.93 13.90
C ILE A 93 -13.57 -3.99 13.95
N THR A 94 -12.93 -3.47 14.99
CA THR A 94 -11.45 -3.55 15.12
C THR A 94 -10.94 -4.97 15.18
N GLY A 95 -11.73 -5.90 15.71
CA GLY A 95 -11.40 -7.33 15.85
C GLY A 95 -11.76 -8.19 14.64
N ILE A 96 -12.54 -7.68 13.69
CA ILE A 96 -13.08 -8.49 12.58
C ILE A 96 -11.98 -9.05 11.67
N ALA A 97 -10.83 -8.40 11.63
CA ALA A 97 -9.69 -8.80 10.82
C ALA A 97 -8.79 -9.86 11.48
N ASN A 98 -9.03 -10.21 12.74
CA ASN A 98 -8.25 -11.18 13.50
C ASN A 98 -8.97 -12.53 13.55
N LYS A 99 -8.23 -13.63 13.53
CA LYS A 99 -8.81 -14.99 13.63
C LYS A 99 -9.65 -15.20 14.90
N GLU A 100 -9.23 -14.64 16.00
CA GLU A 100 -9.86 -14.80 17.32
C GLU A 100 -10.90 -13.72 17.64
N GLY A 101 -11.11 -12.75 16.73
CA GLY A 101 -11.98 -11.61 16.99
C GLY A 101 -11.48 -10.70 18.11
N ALA A 102 -10.15 -10.67 18.35
CA ALA A 102 -9.58 -9.83 19.38
C ALA A 102 -9.68 -8.35 19.00
N GLU A 103 -10.46 -7.59 19.77
CA GLU A 103 -10.60 -6.15 19.58
C GLU A 103 -9.29 -5.44 19.93
N ASN A 104 -8.99 -4.36 19.20
CA ASN A 104 -7.82 -3.55 19.53
C ASN A 104 -8.08 -2.73 20.81
N LYS A 105 -7.08 -2.59 21.65
CA LYS A 105 -7.20 -1.88 22.95
C LYS A 105 -7.61 -0.41 22.80
N ASP A 106 -7.23 0.24 21.70
CA ASP A 106 -7.63 1.62 21.42
C ASP A 106 -9.08 1.75 20.91
N GLY A 107 -9.71 0.64 20.49
CA GLY A 107 -11.10 0.59 20.02
C GLY A 107 -11.38 1.37 18.73
N THR A 108 -10.36 1.93 18.09
CA THR A 108 -10.51 2.85 16.94
C THR A 108 -9.97 2.28 15.65
N ARG A 109 -9.00 1.36 15.68
CA ARG A 109 -8.26 0.85 14.53
C ARG A 109 -8.08 -0.65 14.58
N THR A 110 -8.00 -1.30 13.42
CA THR A 110 -7.61 -2.70 13.36
C THR A 110 -6.14 -2.89 13.77
N ALA A 111 -5.79 -4.05 14.34
CA ALA A 111 -4.41 -4.34 14.73
C ALA A 111 -3.46 -4.38 13.53
N GLN A 112 -3.93 -4.89 12.41
CA GLN A 112 -3.16 -5.07 11.18
C GLN A 112 -3.64 -4.11 10.07
N VAL A 113 -2.70 -3.73 9.17
CA VAL A 113 -3.03 -3.01 7.94
C VAL A 113 -3.48 -4.03 6.91
N ILE A 114 -4.73 -3.93 6.47
CA ILE A 114 -5.34 -4.87 5.51
C ILE A 114 -5.84 -4.11 4.28
N PHE A 115 -5.95 -4.82 3.16
CA PHE A 115 -6.63 -4.34 1.98
C PHE A 115 -8.13 -4.61 2.07
N TYR A 116 -8.92 -3.57 1.89
CA TYR A 116 -10.39 -3.65 1.82
C TYR A 116 -10.85 -3.19 0.44
N ALA A 117 -11.72 -3.99 -0.18
CA ALA A 117 -12.53 -3.54 -1.28
C ALA A 117 -13.69 -2.65 -0.75
N PRO A 118 -14.25 -1.74 -1.56
CA PRO A 118 -15.45 -1.00 -1.16
C PRO A 118 -16.58 -1.94 -0.70
N GLU A 119 -16.77 -3.05 -1.39
CA GLU A 119 -17.77 -4.08 -1.09
C GLU A 119 -17.53 -4.78 0.26
N ASP A 120 -16.29 -4.86 0.73
CA ASP A 120 -15.98 -5.37 2.07
C ASP A 120 -16.51 -4.38 3.13
N VAL A 121 -16.34 -3.08 2.91
CA VAL A 121 -16.81 -2.03 3.83
C VAL A 121 -18.32 -1.95 3.85
N GLU A 122 -18.96 -1.99 2.66
CA GLU A 122 -20.41 -1.99 2.52
C GLU A 122 -21.03 -3.19 3.21
N ALA A 123 -20.50 -4.41 3.02
CA ALA A 123 -21.01 -5.61 3.68
C ALA A 123 -20.95 -5.54 5.21
N ILE A 124 -19.90 -4.92 5.77
CA ILE A 124 -19.83 -4.70 7.21
C ILE A 124 -20.89 -3.66 7.65
N ALA A 125 -21.07 -2.60 6.86
CA ALA A 125 -22.10 -1.61 7.12
C ALA A 125 -23.50 -2.23 7.09
N ASP A 126 -23.80 -3.13 6.13
CA ASP A 126 -25.06 -3.87 6.04
C ASP A 126 -25.31 -4.72 7.28
N VAL A 127 -24.28 -5.41 7.79
CA VAL A 127 -24.37 -6.18 9.03
C VAL A 127 -24.67 -5.28 10.22
N VAL A 128 -23.99 -4.13 10.34
CA VAL A 128 -24.24 -3.16 11.41
C VAL A 128 -25.65 -2.60 11.30
N GLU A 129 -26.09 -2.27 10.09
CA GLU A 129 -27.46 -1.80 9.84
C GLU A 129 -28.51 -2.82 10.28
N SER A 130 -28.31 -4.11 9.98
CA SER A 130 -29.19 -5.19 10.42
C SER A 130 -29.27 -5.30 11.95
N TYR A 131 -28.16 -5.10 12.66
CA TYR A 131 -28.15 -5.07 14.12
C TYR A 131 -28.94 -3.88 14.68
N ILE A 132 -28.76 -2.69 14.09
CA ILE A 132 -29.50 -1.50 14.49
C ILE A 132 -31.01 -1.72 14.30
N GLN A 133 -31.42 -2.23 13.14
CA GLN A 133 -32.85 -2.50 12.82
C GLN A 133 -33.47 -3.57 13.72
N SER A 134 -32.68 -4.58 14.11
CA SER A 134 -33.10 -5.65 15.02
C SER A 134 -33.05 -5.26 16.49
N GLY A 135 -32.62 -4.03 16.82
CA GLY A 135 -32.55 -3.55 18.20
C GLY A 135 -31.42 -4.16 19.02
N VAL A 136 -30.44 -4.77 18.38
CA VAL A 136 -29.23 -5.30 19.04
C VAL A 136 -28.41 -4.13 19.58
N LYS A 137 -28.10 -4.14 20.87
CA LYS A 137 -27.36 -3.04 21.52
C LYS A 137 -25.87 -3.29 21.64
N LYS A 138 -25.43 -4.55 21.56
CA LYS A 138 -24.03 -4.94 21.72
C LYS A 138 -23.80 -6.27 21.02
N VAL A 139 -22.66 -6.38 20.33
CA VAL A 139 -22.20 -7.58 19.63
C VAL A 139 -20.73 -7.79 19.92
N LYS A 140 -20.26 -9.02 19.91
CA LYS A 140 -18.82 -9.32 19.99
C LYS A 140 -18.21 -9.33 18.58
N ALA A 141 -16.93 -9.01 18.49
CA ALA A 141 -16.23 -9.01 17.20
C ALA A 141 -16.31 -10.35 16.46
N LYS A 142 -16.30 -11.47 17.18
CA LYS A 142 -16.42 -12.81 16.59
C LYS A 142 -17.80 -13.07 15.99
N GLU A 143 -18.86 -12.66 16.66
CA GLU A 143 -20.23 -12.77 16.14
C GLU A 143 -20.43 -11.92 14.89
N MET A 144 -19.88 -10.69 14.91
CA MET A 144 -19.87 -9.81 13.74
C MET A 144 -19.06 -10.42 12.59
N GLN A 145 -17.91 -11.03 12.88
CA GLN A 145 -17.09 -11.74 11.90
C GLN A 145 -17.87 -12.87 11.21
N GLU A 146 -18.60 -13.68 11.97
CA GLU A 146 -19.45 -14.74 11.45
C GLU A 146 -20.55 -14.18 10.55
N SER A 147 -21.23 -13.11 10.97
CA SER A 147 -22.28 -12.46 10.17
C SER A 147 -21.74 -11.87 8.85
N VAL A 148 -20.53 -11.34 8.85
CA VAL A 148 -19.88 -10.85 7.62
C VAL A 148 -19.41 -11.99 6.72
N LYS A 149 -18.96 -13.12 7.28
CA LYS A 149 -18.59 -14.32 6.53
C LYS A 149 -19.77 -14.92 5.77
N ASP A 150 -20.93 -14.96 6.38
CA ASP A 150 -22.17 -15.49 5.80
C ASP A 150 -22.74 -14.60 4.68
N ALA A 151 -22.22 -13.38 4.53
CA ALA A 151 -22.54 -12.54 3.38
C ALA A 151 -22.01 -13.18 2.08
N ALA A 152 -22.71 -12.94 0.98
CA ALA A 152 -22.36 -13.49 -0.34
C ALA A 152 -20.90 -13.22 -0.71
N ILE A 153 -20.34 -14.06 -1.60
CA ILE A 153 -18.99 -13.85 -2.15
C ILE A 153 -18.94 -12.48 -2.79
N ARG A 154 -18.05 -11.61 -2.26
CA ARG A 154 -17.91 -10.23 -2.70
C ARG A 154 -16.88 -10.09 -3.81
N PRO A 155 -17.09 -9.17 -4.76
CA PRO A 155 -16.06 -8.73 -5.68
C PRO A 155 -14.81 -8.24 -4.92
N ILE A 156 -13.67 -8.29 -5.57
CA ILE A 156 -12.43 -7.70 -5.07
C ILE A 156 -11.92 -6.69 -6.08
N THR A 157 -11.12 -5.74 -5.61
CA THR A 157 -10.54 -4.70 -6.45
C THR A 157 -9.33 -5.21 -7.25
N LEU A 158 -8.98 -4.48 -8.29
CA LEU A 158 -7.88 -4.80 -9.18
C LEU A 158 -6.54 -4.92 -8.45
N ASP A 159 -6.25 -4.03 -7.51
CA ASP A 159 -5.00 -4.07 -6.76
C ASP A 159 -4.94 -5.25 -5.78
N ILE A 160 -6.08 -5.68 -5.20
CA ILE A 160 -6.16 -6.93 -4.44
C ILE A 160 -5.94 -8.13 -5.37
N ALA A 161 -6.55 -8.14 -6.54
CA ALA A 161 -6.40 -9.22 -7.53
C ALA A 161 -4.96 -9.34 -8.05
N LEU A 162 -4.28 -8.21 -8.28
CA LEU A 162 -2.89 -8.18 -8.73
C LEU A 162 -1.90 -8.56 -7.63
N PHE A 163 -2.01 -7.95 -6.45
CA PHE A 163 -0.96 -8.03 -5.43
C PHE A 163 -1.26 -9.00 -4.30
N GLY A 164 -2.46 -9.55 -4.28
CA GLY A 164 -2.90 -10.51 -3.29
C GLY A 164 -3.38 -9.87 -1.97
N ARG A 165 -4.14 -10.66 -1.24
CA ARG A 165 -4.57 -10.36 0.13
C ARG A 165 -4.44 -11.61 0.97
N MET A 166 -3.71 -11.52 2.08
CA MET A 166 -3.60 -12.55 3.09
C MET A 166 -4.10 -12.01 4.42
N VAL A 167 -5.14 -12.64 4.94
CA VAL A 167 -5.74 -12.33 6.24
C VAL A 167 -5.96 -13.62 7.02
N THR A 168 -5.95 -13.54 8.33
CA THR A 168 -6.19 -14.70 9.20
C THR A 168 -7.68 -14.86 9.56
N SER A 169 -8.49 -13.87 9.27
CA SER A 169 -9.93 -13.83 9.53
C SER A 169 -10.72 -14.46 8.39
N ASP A 170 -11.72 -15.25 8.74
CA ASP A 170 -12.66 -15.82 7.77
C ASP A 170 -13.66 -14.79 7.20
N ALA A 171 -13.75 -13.58 7.77
CA ALA A 171 -14.61 -12.52 7.26
C ALA A 171 -14.20 -12.02 5.87
N PHE A 172 -12.95 -12.25 5.48
CA PHE A 172 -12.39 -11.80 4.22
C PHE A 172 -11.75 -12.95 3.46
N ARG A 173 -11.99 -13.00 2.16
CA ARG A 173 -11.36 -13.99 1.28
C ARG A 173 -9.86 -13.71 1.12
N ASN A 174 -9.02 -14.71 1.32
CA ASN A 174 -7.63 -14.69 0.88
C ASN A 174 -7.57 -14.73 -0.64
N VAL A 175 -6.66 -13.96 -1.21
CA VAL A 175 -6.50 -13.83 -2.66
C VAL A 175 -5.04 -14.05 -3.00
N GLU A 176 -4.77 -15.05 -3.84
CA GLU A 176 -3.44 -15.26 -4.39
C GLU A 176 -3.13 -14.19 -5.43
N ALA A 177 -1.90 -13.65 -5.37
CA ALA A 177 -1.49 -12.57 -6.25
C ALA A 177 -1.35 -13.06 -7.69
N ALA A 178 -2.04 -12.42 -8.63
CA ALA A 178 -1.86 -12.66 -10.06
C ALA A 178 -0.54 -12.05 -10.59
N MET A 179 0.08 -11.13 -9.85
CA MET A 179 1.33 -10.49 -10.20
C MET A 179 2.43 -10.79 -9.17
N GLN A 180 3.54 -11.29 -9.65
CA GLN A 180 4.77 -11.45 -8.87
C GLN A 180 5.74 -10.32 -9.20
N VAL A 181 6.38 -9.77 -8.17
CA VAL A 181 7.32 -8.65 -8.31
C VAL A 181 8.59 -9.01 -7.54
N ALA A 182 9.70 -9.08 -8.24
CA ALA A 182 11.00 -9.26 -7.62
C ALA A 182 11.45 -8.00 -6.88
N HIS A 183 12.38 -8.14 -5.93
CA HIS A 183 13.14 -7.00 -5.46
C HIS A 183 14.00 -6.48 -6.62
N ALA A 184 13.95 -5.18 -6.91
CA ALA A 184 14.87 -4.62 -7.89
C ALA A 184 16.29 -4.57 -7.31
N VAL A 185 17.26 -4.95 -8.11
CA VAL A 185 18.66 -5.03 -7.71
C VAL A 185 19.49 -4.23 -8.71
N SER A 186 20.49 -3.48 -8.22
CA SER A 186 21.37 -2.74 -9.10
C SER A 186 22.17 -3.67 -10.01
N THR A 187 22.37 -3.26 -11.26
CA THR A 187 23.14 -4.02 -12.25
C THR A 187 24.65 -3.98 -12.00
N ASN A 188 25.11 -3.03 -11.18
CA ASN A 188 26.49 -2.84 -10.77
C ASN A 188 26.65 -2.92 -9.25
N ARG A 189 27.86 -3.14 -8.76
CA ARG A 189 28.24 -2.90 -7.37
C ARG A 189 27.97 -1.43 -7.05
N ILE A 190 27.36 -1.16 -5.88
CA ILE A 190 27.16 0.20 -5.41
C ILE A 190 28.24 0.61 -4.42
N VAL A 191 28.44 1.92 -4.32
CA VAL A 191 29.10 2.60 -3.22
C VAL A 191 28.02 3.45 -2.54
N LEU A 192 27.93 3.39 -1.22
CA LEU A 192 27.13 4.32 -0.43
C LEU A 192 27.95 5.59 -0.26
N GLU A 193 27.34 6.71 -0.54
CA GLU A 193 27.90 8.04 -0.34
C GLU A 193 27.07 8.75 0.72
N SER A 194 27.69 9.59 1.52
CA SER A 194 27.03 10.33 2.59
C SER A 194 27.05 11.82 2.26
N ASP A 195 25.88 12.43 2.31
CA ASP A 195 25.69 13.86 2.19
C ASP A 195 25.53 14.46 3.59
N TYR A 196 26.55 15.22 4.00
CA TYR A 196 26.56 15.95 5.26
C TYR A 196 25.86 17.30 5.07
N PHE A 197 24.94 17.63 5.94
CA PHE A 197 24.22 18.91 5.90
C PHE A 197 24.15 19.58 7.26
N THR A 198 24.11 20.91 7.23
CA THR A 198 23.91 21.76 8.40
C THR A 198 22.75 22.70 8.13
N ALA A 199 21.92 22.97 9.14
CA ALA A 199 20.95 24.05 9.07
C ALA A 199 21.59 25.33 9.61
N MET A 200 21.52 26.39 8.81
CA MET A 200 21.96 27.73 9.22
C MET A 200 20.72 28.55 9.57
N ASP A 201 20.87 29.41 10.57
CA ASP A 201 19.84 30.38 10.94
C ASP A 201 20.06 31.66 10.15
N ASP A 202 19.09 32.04 9.32
CA ASP A 202 19.16 33.23 8.46
C ASP A 202 19.20 34.55 9.24
N MET A 203 18.82 34.54 10.52
CA MET A 203 18.84 35.69 11.40
C MET A 203 20.17 35.88 12.12
N LEU A 204 21.04 34.89 12.11
CA LEU A 204 22.38 34.97 12.71
C LEU A 204 23.37 35.54 11.70
N THR A 205 23.97 36.66 12.00
CA THR A 205 24.99 37.32 11.16
C THR A 205 26.25 37.65 11.94
N GLY A 206 27.42 37.55 11.28
CA GLY A 206 28.71 37.93 11.84
C GLY A 206 29.21 37.10 13.02
N GLU A 207 29.72 37.75 14.06
CA GLU A 207 30.34 37.08 15.22
C GLU A 207 29.39 36.13 15.98
N SER A 208 28.07 36.29 15.85
CA SER A 208 27.08 35.41 16.47
C SER A 208 27.05 34.04 15.80
N MET A 209 27.45 33.90 14.53
CA MET A 209 27.57 32.62 13.84
C MET A 209 28.67 31.73 14.41
N GLU A 210 29.81 32.31 14.80
CA GLU A 210 30.94 31.54 15.35
C GLU A 210 30.68 30.99 16.75
N SER A 211 29.82 31.65 17.53
CA SER A 211 29.58 31.31 18.93
C SER A 211 28.42 30.33 19.15
N THR A 212 27.46 30.24 18.20
CA THR A 212 26.22 29.48 18.42
C THR A 212 26.22 28.11 17.72
N GLY A 213 27.12 27.90 16.76
CA GLY A 213 27.19 26.66 15.98
C GLY A 213 25.99 26.45 15.06
N SER A 214 25.98 25.32 14.39
CA SER A 214 24.85 24.94 13.53
C SER A 214 23.64 24.49 14.37
N ALA A 215 22.45 25.00 14.07
CA ALA A 215 21.21 24.63 14.74
C ALA A 215 20.86 23.14 14.55
N MET A 216 21.30 22.53 13.47
CA MET A 216 21.12 21.11 13.17
C MET A 216 22.26 20.62 12.28
N ILE A 217 22.78 19.45 12.62
CA ILE A 217 23.79 18.75 11.85
C ILE A 217 23.23 17.37 11.55
N GLY A 218 23.37 16.89 10.33
CA GLY A 218 22.94 15.56 9.94
C GLY A 218 23.70 15.04 8.72
N ASP A 219 23.55 13.76 8.47
CA ASP A 219 24.04 13.09 7.27
C ASP A 219 22.92 12.26 6.65
N THR A 220 22.98 12.08 5.34
CA THR A 220 22.04 11.28 4.59
C THR A 220 22.77 10.44 3.56
N ASP A 221 22.70 9.12 3.73
CA ASP A 221 23.26 8.21 2.76
C ASP A 221 22.42 8.14 1.49
N TYR A 222 23.09 8.01 0.36
CA TYR A 222 22.50 7.84 -0.95
C TYR A 222 23.33 6.90 -1.83
N ASN A 223 22.76 6.48 -2.95
CA ASN A 223 23.47 5.78 -4.01
C ASN A 223 22.97 6.20 -5.38
N SER A 224 23.76 5.88 -6.42
CA SER A 224 23.32 5.97 -7.81
C SER A 224 23.59 4.64 -8.50
N ALA A 225 22.62 4.14 -9.26
CA ALA A 225 22.74 2.87 -9.96
C ALA A 225 21.66 2.68 -11.04
N CYS A 226 21.97 1.81 -11.99
CA CYS A 226 20.96 1.20 -12.84
C CYS A 226 20.32 0.03 -12.12
N TYR A 227 19.00 0.04 -11.96
CA TYR A 227 18.23 -1.03 -11.33
C TYR A 227 17.52 -1.89 -12.36
N TYR A 228 17.70 -3.20 -12.25
CA TYR A 228 16.89 -4.18 -12.96
C TYR A 228 15.63 -4.48 -12.16
N ILE A 229 14.49 -4.28 -12.80
CA ILE A 229 13.15 -4.50 -12.23
C ILE A 229 12.50 -5.63 -13.03
N TYR A 230 12.03 -6.66 -12.32
CA TYR A 230 11.32 -7.79 -12.90
C TYR A 230 9.96 -7.97 -12.26
N ALA A 231 8.97 -8.23 -13.09
CA ALA A 231 7.64 -8.63 -12.66
C ALA A 231 7.02 -9.59 -13.66
N SER A 232 6.13 -10.48 -13.19
CA SER A 232 5.31 -11.32 -14.04
C SER A 232 3.85 -11.20 -13.67
N ILE A 233 2.96 -11.28 -14.66
CA ILE A 233 1.51 -11.22 -14.50
C ILE A 233 0.91 -12.45 -15.18
N ASP A 234 0.15 -13.24 -14.45
CA ASP A 234 -0.73 -14.26 -15.02
C ASP A 234 -2.13 -13.69 -15.24
N SER A 235 -2.48 -13.47 -16.50
CA SER A 235 -3.78 -12.88 -16.87
C SER A 235 -4.95 -13.83 -16.57
N ASP A 236 -4.74 -15.11 -16.56
CA ASP A 236 -5.80 -16.09 -16.28
C ASP A 236 -6.13 -16.08 -14.78
N THR A 237 -5.11 -16.08 -13.92
CA THR A 237 -5.28 -15.87 -12.47
C THR A 237 -5.89 -14.51 -12.17
N LEU A 238 -5.48 -13.44 -12.88
CA LEU A 238 -6.05 -12.11 -12.69
C LEU A 238 -7.55 -12.09 -13.04
N LYS A 239 -7.93 -12.70 -14.17
CA LYS A 239 -9.32 -12.84 -14.58
C LYS A 239 -10.14 -13.66 -13.58
N ASP A 240 -9.60 -14.79 -13.10
CA ASP A 240 -10.26 -15.62 -12.10
C ASP A 240 -10.45 -14.90 -10.76
N ASN A 241 -9.46 -14.14 -10.33
CA ASN A 241 -9.58 -13.31 -9.13
C ASN A 241 -10.72 -12.28 -9.24
N LEU A 242 -10.89 -11.68 -10.41
CA LEU A 242 -11.89 -10.63 -10.69
C LEU A 242 -13.27 -11.17 -11.11
N ARG A 243 -13.46 -12.49 -11.22
CA ARG A 243 -14.67 -13.13 -11.81
C ARG A 243 -16.00 -12.73 -11.20
N PHE A 244 -16.01 -12.22 -9.97
CA PHE A 244 -17.23 -11.76 -9.30
C PHE A 244 -17.54 -10.26 -9.53
N GLY A 245 -16.67 -9.54 -10.26
CA GLY A 245 -16.91 -8.16 -10.68
C GLY A 245 -17.81 -8.09 -11.92
N GLU A 246 -18.26 -6.88 -12.26
CA GLU A 246 -19.21 -6.67 -13.36
C GLU A 246 -18.64 -7.03 -14.74
N ASN A 247 -17.40 -6.68 -15.03
CA ASN A 247 -16.76 -6.88 -16.35
C ASN A 247 -15.28 -7.28 -16.20
N PRO A 248 -14.97 -8.50 -15.72
CA PRO A 248 -13.60 -8.90 -15.41
C PRO A 248 -12.68 -8.90 -16.64
N GLU A 249 -13.17 -9.30 -17.82
CA GLU A 249 -12.38 -9.32 -19.05
C GLU A 249 -11.96 -7.92 -19.50
N LEU A 250 -12.88 -6.98 -19.50
CA LEU A 250 -12.61 -5.60 -19.86
C LEU A 250 -11.64 -4.95 -18.86
N LEU A 251 -11.79 -5.27 -17.57
CA LEU A 251 -10.89 -4.74 -16.54
C LEU A 251 -9.47 -5.30 -16.71
N VAL A 252 -9.32 -6.59 -17.01
CA VAL A 252 -8.01 -7.21 -17.29
C VAL A 252 -7.36 -6.57 -18.53
N GLN A 253 -8.12 -6.38 -19.62
CA GLN A 253 -7.62 -5.73 -20.83
C GLN A 253 -7.13 -4.30 -20.59
N LYS A 254 -7.78 -3.55 -19.73
CA LYS A 254 -7.35 -2.20 -19.32
C LYS A 254 -6.18 -2.21 -18.34
N ALA A 255 -6.19 -3.15 -17.41
CA ALA A 255 -5.24 -3.20 -16.30
C ALA A 255 -3.80 -3.44 -16.75
N ILE A 256 -3.59 -4.36 -17.70
CA ILE A 256 -2.22 -4.72 -18.14
C ILE A 256 -1.50 -3.53 -18.78
N PRO A 257 -2.06 -2.86 -19.81
CA PRO A 257 -1.43 -1.66 -20.39
C PRO A 257 -1.26 -0.52 -19.37
N ALA A 258 -2.28 -0.28 -18.53
CA ALA A 258 -2.21 0.73 -17.48
C ALA A 258 -1.08 0.46 -16.49
N LEU A 259 -0.88 -0.81 -16.12
CA LEU A 259 0.19 -1.21 -15.22
C LEU A 259 1.56 -1.06 -15.87
N LEU A 260 1.73 -1.46 -17.13
CA LEU A 260 2.98 -1.27 -17.88
C LEU A 260 3.36 0.22 -17.94
N GLN A 261 2.42 1.07 -18.28
CA GLN A 261 2.62 2.52 -18.28
C GLN A 261 2.96 3.04 -16.87
N THR A 262 2.26 2.58 -15.86
CA THR A 262 2.52 2.94 -14.46
C THR A 262 3.91 2.52 -14.01
N MET A 263 4.34 1.30 -14.33
CA MET A 263 5.68 0.79 -14.01
C MET A 263 6.77 1.63 -14.66
N ALA A 264 6.54 2.07 -15.90
CA ALA A 264 7.46 2.94 -16.62
C ALA A 264 7.58 4.33 -15.96
N TRP A 265 6.48 4.94 -15.56
CA TRP A 265 6.44 6.33 -15.13
C TRP A 265 6.59 6.52 -13.62
N SER A 266 6.09 5.60 -12.79
CA SER A 266 6.18 5.75 -11.34
C SER A 266 7.58 5.46 -10.81
N ASN A 267 7.94 6.16 -9.76
CA ASN A 267 9.17 5.95 -9.03
C ASN A 267 8.90 5.92 -7.52
N PRO A 268 9.68 5.16 -6.72
CA PRO A 268 9.63 5.31 -5.28
C PRO A 268 9.93 6.74 -4.85
N THR A 269 9.25 7.21 -3.82
CA THR A 269 9.31 8.62 -3.38
C THR A 269 10.22 8.85 -2.17
N GLY A 270 11.09 7.89 -1.84
CA GLY A 270 12.04 8.03 -0.74
C GLY A 270 12.98 9.22 -0.97
N LYS A 271 13.07 10.13 0.01
CA LYS A 271 13.93 11.34 -0.04
C LYS A 271 13.80 12.15 -1.35
N GLN A 272 12.63 12.11 -1.99
CA GLN A 272 12.40 12.75 -3.29
C GLN A 272 12.69 14.26 -3.29
N ASN A 273 12.32 14.96 -2.23
CA ASN A 273 12.54 16.40 -2.11
C ASN A 273 14.04 16.78 -2.05
N SER A 274 14.90 15.85 -1.60
CA SER A 274 16.34 16.08 -1.52
C SER A 274 17.07 15.69 -2.80
N PHE A 275 16.59 14.66 -3.53
CA PHE A 275 17.35 14.04 -4.62
C PHE A 275 16.65 14.09 -5.99
N ALA A 276 15.36 14.45 -6.05
CA ALA A 276 14.60 14.58 -7.30
C ALA A 276 14.75 13.37 -8.28
N GLY A 277 14.73 12.15 -7.75
CA GLY A 277 15.03 10.91 -8.47
C GLY A 277 13.92 10.38 -9.39
N HIS A 278 13.19 11.26 -10.10
CA HIS A 278 12.21 10.84 -11.10
C HIS A 278 12.89 10.54 -12.43
N VAL A 279 12.79 9.28 -12.86
CA VAL A 279 13.39 8.81 -14.11
C VAL A 279 12.42 7.93 -14.88
N LEU A 280 12.58 7.89 -16.20
CA LEU A 280 11.94 6.91 -17.06
C LEU A 280 12.87 5.70 -17.25
N PRO A 281 12.34 4.52 -17.65
CA PRO A 281 13.17 3.37 -17.95
C PRO A 281 14.08 3.66 -19.16
N SER A 282 15.27 3.06 -19.13
CA SER A 282 16.21 3.10 -20.24
C SER A 282 16.00 1.93 -21.19
N ALA A 283 15.44 0.83 -20.70
CA ALA A 283 15.03 -0.34 -21.48
C ALA A 283 14.02 -1.18 -20.64
#